data_56ad3332ce73c121e093f14f00caf7ec
#
_entry.id   56ad3332ce73c121e093f14f00caf7ec
#
_cell.length_a   1.000
_cell.length_b   1.000
_cell.length_c   1.000
_cell.angle_alpha   90.00
_cell.angle_beta   90.00
_cell.angle_gamma   90.00
#
_symmetry.space_group_name_H-M   'P 1'
#
loop_
_entity.id
_entity.type
_entity.pdbx_description
1 polymer ?
#
loop_
_entity_poly.entity_id
_entity_poly.type
_entity_poly.pdbx_seq_one_letter_code
_entity_poly.pdbx_strand_id
1 'polypeptide(L)'
;AGLRQRLLALGARPTEPRRATDRGRPPAVAGMFYAADPDELRRDVNALLDGVAVPPGERPRVLIAPHAGYIYSGAVAAEAYARLRAWRDSISRVVIFGPAHRVPLYGVGASSKDAFDTPLGRIAIDTDEITRLLELSQVEVNDRAHAPEHSLEVHLPFLQCVLSDFKIVPLIV
;
A
#
# COMPACT_ATOMS: atom_id res chain seq x y z
N ALA A 1 -8.93 49.81 2.17
CA ALA A 1 -8.15 48.81 1.45
C ALA A 1 -7.60 47.79 2.44
N GLY A 2 -8.07 46.54 2.38
CA GLY A 2 -7.81 45.56 3.39
C GLY A 2 -6.36 45.06 3.38
N LEU A 3 -5.96 44.46 4.48
CA LEU A 3 -4.63 43.88 4.73
C LEU A 3 -4.11 43.00 3.58
N ARG A 4 -5.04 42.32 2.87
CA ARG A 4 -4.78 41.47 1.70
C ARG A 4 -4.22 42.26 0.50
N GLN A 5 -4.71 43.48 0.26
CA GLN A 5 -4.21 44.35 -0.83
C GLN A 5 -2.83 44.95 -0.52
N ARG A 6 -2.53 45.18 0.73
CA ARG A 6 -1.20 45.66 1.16
C ARG A 6 -0.12 44.59 1.04
N LEU A 7 -0.45 43.31 1.29
CA LEU A 7 0.48 42.17 1.16
C LEU A 7 0.81 41.89 -0.33
N LEU A 8 -0.14 42.08 -1.24
CA LEU A 8 0.11 41.93 -2.68
C LEU A 8 1.04 43.04 -3.23
N ALA A 9 0.98 44.22 -2.66
CA ALA A 9 1.84 45.35 -3.04
C ALA A 9 3.30 45.16 -2.60
N LEU A 10 3.58 44.25 -1.65
CA LEU A 10 4.91 43.91 -1.15
C LEU A 10 5.52 42.67 -1.81
N GLY A 11 4.91 42.16 -2.89
CA GLY A 11 5.41 40.96 -3.60
C GLY A 11 5.33 39.66 -2.79
N ALA A 12 4.66 39.67 -1.64
CA ALA A 12 4.41 38.45 -0.85
C ALA A 12 3.35 37.62 -1.57
N ARG A 13 3.75 36.49 -2.16
CA ARG A 13 2.80 35.49 -2.66
C ARG A 13 1.93 35.04 -1.48
N PRO A 14 0.60 34.94 -1.67
CA PRO A 14 -0.25 34.30 -0.67
C PRO A 14 0.32 32.90 -0.41
N THR A 15 0.68 32.60 0.82
CA THR A 15 0.95 31.22 1.22
C THR A 15 -0.32 30.45 0.95
N GLU A 16 -0.27 29.52 0.00
CA GLU A 16 -1.34 28.55 -0.18
C GLU A 16 -1.68 27.94 1.19
N PRO A 17 -2.97 27.69 1.50
CA PRO A 17 -3.32 27.01 2.73
C PRO A 17 -2.49 25.72 2.73
N ARG A 18 -1.72 25.49 3.81
CA ARG A 18 -1.03 24.22 4.05
C ARG A 18 -2.05 23.13 3.73
N ARG A 19 -1.82 22.36 2.67
CA ARG A 19 -2.56 21.12 2.41
C ARG A 19 -2.59 20.37 3.72
N ALA A 20 -3.76 19.87 4.09
CA ALA A 20 -3.89 18.92 5.20
C ALA A 20 -2.72 17.95 5.10
N THR A 21 -1.93 17.84 6.17
CA THR A 21 -0.63 17.15 6.18
C THR A 21 -0.78 15.83 5.46
N ASP A 22 -0.02 15.66 4.38
CA ASP A 22 -0.03 14.42 3.62
C ASP A 22 0.37 13.27 4.54
N ARG A 23 -0.62 12.47 4.94
CA ARG A 23 -0.46 11.34 5.86
C ARG A 23 -0.24 10.02 5.12
N GLY A 24 0.21 10.07 3.87
CA GLY A 24 0.63 8.90 3.12
C GLY A 24 1.94 8.32 3.65
N ARG A 25 2.08 6.98 3.63
CA ARG A 25 3.37 6.31 3.80
C ARG A 25 4.03 6.21 2.43
N PRO A 26 5.20 6.85 2.23
CA PRO A 26 5.92 6.74 0.97
C PRO A 26 6.46 5.32 0.76
N PRO A 27 6.73 4.91 -0.49
CA PRO A 27 7.35 3.62 -0.76
C PRO A 27 8.77 3.56 -0.17
N ALA A 28 9.10 2.44 0.48
CA ALA A 28 10.41 2.22 1.09
C ALA A 28 11.39 1.48 0.16
N VAL A 29 10.88 0.69 -0.80
CA VAL A 29 11.71 -0.21 -1.62
C VAL A 29 11.48 -0.08 -3.12
N ALA A 30 10.81 0.99 -3.57
CA ALA A 30 10.71 1.33 -5.00
C ALA A 30 12.12 1.58 -5.59
N GLY A 31 12.40 1.03 -6.76
CA GLY A 31 13.71 1.06 -7.40
C GLY A 31 14.70 0.03 -6.85
N MET A 32 14.33 -0.73 -5.82
CA MET A 32 15.17 -1.78 -5.24
C MET A 32 14.52 -3.17 -5.34
N PHE A 33 13.25 -3.30 -4.93
CA PHE A 33 12.52 -4.56 -4.95
C PHE A 33 11.61 -4.68 -6.18
N TYR A 34 11.21 -3.55 -6.73
CA TYR A 34 10.42 -3.42 -7.95
C TYR A 34 10.73 -2.07 -8.61
N ALA A 35 10.34 -1.88 -9.86
CA ALA A 35 10.64 -0.66 -10.62
C ALA A 35 10.06 0.60 -9.96
N ALA A 36 10.85 1.69 -9.92
CA ALA A 36 10.39 2.98 -9.41
C ALA A 36 9.56 3.77 -10.45
N ASP A 37 9.78 3.51 -11.73
CA ASP A 37 8.99 4.10 -12.81
C ASP A 37 7.61 3.43 -12.87
N PRO A 38 6.51 4.20 -12.85
CA PRO A 38 5.17 3.64 -12.81
C PRO A 38 4.79 2.83 -14.06
N ASP A 39 5.25 3.23 -15.23
CA ASP A 39 4.92 2.53 -16.47
C ASP A 39 5.71 1.22 -16.59
N GLU A 40 6.98 1.24 -16.19
CA GLU A 40 7.80 0.03 -16.08
C GLU A 40 7.20 -0.95 -15.07
N LEU A 41 6.90 -0.49 -13.85
CA LEU A 41 6.31 -1.32 -12.82
C LEU A 41 5.00 -1.97 -13.28
N ARG A 42 4.14 -1.20 -13.93
CA ARG A 42 2.86 -1.70 -14.45
C ARG A 42 3.06 -2.77 -15.53
N ARG A 43 4.02 -2.55 -16.44
CA ARG A 43 4.37 -3.56 -17.48
C ARG A 43 4.89 -4.84 -16.84
N ASP A 44 5.82 -4.72 -15.88
CA ASP A 44 6.44 -5.87 -15.21
C ASP A 44 5.40 -6.71 -14.46
N VAL A 45 4.56 -6.07 -13.65
CA VAL A 45 3.51 -6.76 -12.89
C VAL A 45 2.50 -7.42 -13.83
N ASN A 46 2.06 -6.72 -14.88
CA ASN A 46 1.12 -7.31 -15.84
C ASN A 46 1.75 -8.49 -16.61
N ALA A 47 3.01 -8.38 -17.02
CA ALA A 47 3.70 -9.49 -17.68
C ALA A 47 3.78 -10.74 -16.81
N LEU A 48 4.07 -10.57 -15.49
CA LEU A 48 4.07 -11.66 -14.52
C LEU A 48 2.67 -12.28 -14.37
N LEU A 49 1.64 -11.45 -14.24
CA LEU A 49 0.26 -11.89 -14.06
C LEU A 49 -0.32 -12.57 -15.31
N ASP A 50 0.05 -12.10 -16.51
CA ASP A 50 -0.43 -12.64 -17.80
C ASP A 50 0.23 -13.99 -18.15
N GLY A 51 1.40 -14.25 -17.55
CA GLY A 51 2.06 -15.57 -17.64
C GLY A 51 1.39 -16.67 -16.83
N VAL A 52 0.41 -16.36 -15.98
CA VAL A 52 -0.23 -17.32 -15.09
C VAL A 52 -1.50 -17.90 -15.70
N ALA A 53 -1.57 -19.22 -15.82
CA ALA A 53 -2.80 -19.94 -16.15
C ALA A 53 -3.65 -20.15 -14.88
N VAL A 54 -4.73 -19.38 -14.74
CA VAL A 54 -5.64 -19.49 -13.60
C VAL A 54 -6.77 -20.46 -13.92
N PRO A 55 -6.84 -21.63 -13.24
CA PRO A 55 -7.97 -22.53 -13.41
C PRO A 55 -9.25 -21.91 -12.80
N PRO A 56 -10.44 -22.24 -13.33
CA PRO A 56 -11.70 -21.88 -12.70
C PRO A 56 -11.75 -22.35 -11.24
N GLY A 57 -12.32 -21.53 -10.35
CA GLY A 57 -12.38 -21.88 -8.93
C GLY A 57 -13.19 -20.88 -8.14
N GLU A 58 -13.30 -21.15 -6.85
CA GLU A 58 -13.93 -20.23 -5.90
C GLU A 58 -13.04 -19.03 -5.57
N ARG A 59 -13.65 -17.96 -5.08
CA ARG A 59 -12.93 -16.79 -4.60
C ARG A 59 -12.01 -17.16 -3.42
N PRO A 60 -10.70 -16.94 -3.53
CA PRO A 60 -9.79 -17.14 -2.41
C PRO A 60 -10.17 -16.22 -1.25
N ARG A 61 -10.23 -16.76 -0.04
CA ARG A 61 -10.42 -15.98 1.19
C ARG A 61 -9.11 -15.53 1.79
N VAL A 62 -8.05 -16.30 1.57
CA VAL A 62 -6.69 -16.06 2.07
C VAL A 62 -5.72 -16.40 0.95
N LEU A 63 -4.70 -15.56 0.79
CA LEU A 63 -3.54 -15.83 -0.05
C LEU A 63 -2.28 -15.83 0.82
N ILE A 64 -1.35 -16.72 0.53
CA ILE A 64 0.00 -16.69 1.07
C ILE A 64 0.92 -16.46 -0.13
N ALA A 65 1.65 -15.34 -0.12
CA ALA A 65 2.53 -14.94 -1.20
C ALA A 65 3.91 -14.54 -0.66
N PRO A 66 4.99 -14.81 -1.40
CA PRO A 66 6.33 -14.38 -1.01
C PRO A 66 6.46 -12.85 -1.12
N HIS A 67 7.37 -12.26 -0.33
CA HIS A 67 7.59 -10.82 -0.26
C HIS A 67 9.05 -10.39 -0.53
N ALA A 68 9.78 -11.15 -1.33
CA ALA A 68 11.10 -10.73 -1.81
C ALA A 68 10.98 -9.74 -3.00
N GLY A 69 12.10 -9.23 -3.50
CA GLY A 69 12.12 -8.44 -4.73
C GLY A 69 11.57 -9.23 -5.92
N TYR A 70 10.95 -8.53 -6.86
CA TYR A 70 10.20 -9.14 -7.97
C TYR A 70 11.04 -10.05 -8.86
N ILE A 71 12.33 -9.77 -9.01
CA ILE A 71 13.27 -10.63 -9.73
C ILE A 71 13.38 -12.04 -9.13
N TYR A 72 13.14 -12.17 -7.81
CA TYR A 72 13.25 -13.46 -7.11
C TYR A 72 11.90 -14.14 -6.91
N SER A 73 10.89 -13.39 -6.56
CA SER A 73 9.61 -13.94 -6.12
C SER A 73 8.39 -13.47 -6.89
N GLY A 74 8.54 -12.55 -7.85
CA GLY A 74 7.42 -11.96 -8.57
C GLY A 74 6.58 -12.98 -9.31
N ALA A 75 7.20 -13.98 -9.96
CA ALA A 75 6.48 -15.04 -10.67
C ALA A 75 5.61 -15.88 -9.69
N VAL A 76 6.16 -16.26 -8.53
CA VAL A 76 5.40 -17.01 -7.50
C VAL A 76 4.29 -16.17 -6.88
N ALA A 77 4.55 -14.87 -6.64
CA ALA A 77 3.52 -13.96 -6.17
C ALA A 77 2.38 -13.81 -7.19
N ALA A 78 2.71 -13.72 -8.48
CA ALA A 78 1.73 -13.64 -9.56
C ALA A 78 0.77 -14.84 -9.59
N GLU A 79 1.23 -16.07 -9.28
CA GLU A 79 0.39 -17.26 -9.15
C GLU A 79 -0.73 -17.09 -8.11
N ALA A 80 -0.44 -16.38 -7.02
CA ALA A 80 -1.44 -16.09 -6.01
C ALA A 80 -2.39 -14.96 -6.47
N TYR A 81 -1.83 -13.83 -6.94
CA TYR A 81 -2.62 -12.63 -7.24
C TYR A 81 -3.47 -12.74 -8.50
N ALA A 82 -3.02 -13.47 -9.54
CA ALA A 82 -3.80 -13.68 -10.75
C ALA A 82 -5.18 -14.29 -10.48
N ARG A 83 -5.31 -15.09 -9.41
CA ARG A 83 -6.58 -15.70 -8.97
C ARG A 83 -7.62 -14.68 -8.53
N LEU A 84 -7.21 -13.44 -8.18
CA LEU A 84 -8.12 -12.38 -7.78
C LEU A 84 -8.75 -11.65 -8.96
N ARG A 85 -8.21 -11.77 -10.18
CA ARG A 85 -8.69 -11.03 -11.37
C ARG A 85 -10.19 -11.24 -11.65
N ALA A 86 -10.68 -12.48 -11.46
CA ALA A 86 -12.10 -12.79 -11.63
C ALA A 86 -13.01 -12.09 -10.58
N TRP A 87 -12.43 -11.58 -9.49
CA TRP A 87 -13.13 -11.01 -8.35
C TRP A 87 -12.81 -9.53 -8.14
N ARG A 88 -12.20 -8.89 -9.15
CA ARG A 88 -11.63 -7.54 -9.09
C ARG A 88 -12.58 -6.47 -8.53
N ASP A 89 -13.87 -6.56 -8.86
CA ASP A 89 -14.89 -5.57 -8.48
C ASP A 89 -15.65 -5.97 -7.21
N SER A 90 -15.38 -7.14 -6.66
CA SER A 90 -16.07 -7.66 -5.48
C SER A 90 -15.23 -7.66 -4.20
N ILE A 91 -13.92 -7.34 -4.31
CA ILE A 91 -13.01 -7.26 -3.18
C ILE A 91 -12.73 -5.78 -2.92
N SER A 92 -13.34 -5.24 -1.87
CA SER A 92 -13.20 -3.82 -1.47
C SER A 92 -12.28 -3.60 -0.28
N ARG A 93 -11.83 -4.67 0.40
CA ARG A 93 -10.91 -4.60 1.54
C ARG A 93 -9.92 -5.76 1.51
N VAL A 94 -8.65 -5.46 1.76
CA VAL A 94 -7.58 -6.46 1.86
C VAL A 94 -6.85 -6.26 3.18
N VAL A 95 -6.90 -7.26 4.06
CA VAL A 95 -6.07 -7.30 5.28
C VAL A 95 -4.74 -7.94 4.90
N ILE A 96 -3.63 -7.26 5.18
CA ILE A 96 -2.30 -7.72 4.83
C ILE A 96 -1.48 -7.90 6.10
N PHE A 97 -0.98 -9.11 6.33
CA PHE A 97 -0.02 -9.40 7.37
C PHE A 97 1.37 -9.63 6.79
N GLY A 98 2.38 -9.07 7.43
CA GLY A 98 3.77 -9.30 7.07
C GLY A 98 4.70 -9.18 8.26
N PRO A 99 5.86 -9.87 8.24
CA PRO A 99 6.82 -9.81 9.33
C PRO A 99 7.55 -8.46 9.39
N ALA A 100 7.93 -8.05 10.61
CA ALA A 100 8.82 -6.92 10.84
C ALA A 100 10.27 -7.36 10.68
N HIS A 101 10.99 -6.85 9.64
CA HIS A 101 12.39 -7.19 9.41
C HIS A 101 13.38 -6.16 9.98
N ARG A 102 12.95 -4.94 10.24
CA ARG A 102 13.81 -3.81 10.55
C ARG A 102 13.66 -3.29 11.97
N VAL A 103 12.52 -3.48 12.58
CA VAL A 103 12.21 -2.97 13.91
C VAL A 103 11.61 -4.09 14.74
N PRO A 104 12.20 -4.43 15.89
CA PRO A 104 11.59 -5.42 16.80
C PRO A 104 10.18 -4.99 17.19
N LEU A 105 9.25 -5.93 17.16
CA LEU A 105 7.85 -5.73 17.47
C LEU A 105 7.36 -6.87 18.37
N TYR A 106 6.54 -6.55 19.36
CA TYR A 106 5.80 -7.52 20.17
C TYR A 106 4.31 -7.28 19.91
N GLY A 107 3.61 -8.30 19.41
CA GLY A 107 2.22 -8.19 19.03
C GLY A 107 2.05 -7.77 17.56
N VAL A 108 1.10 -6.89 17.27
CA VAL A 108 0.72 -6.48 15.92
C VAL A 108 0.83 -4.96 15.79
N GLY A 109 1.63 -4.51 14.84
CA GLY A 109 1.79 -3.09 14.52
C GLY A 109 0.82 -2.65 13.42
N ALA A 110 -0.10 -1.75 13.76
CA ALA A 110 -0.95 -1.03 12.82
C ALA A 110 -0.31 0.31 12.42
N SER A 111 -0.76 0.90 11.31
CA SER A 111 -0.29 2.22 10.87
C SER A 111 -1.29 3.32 11.23
N SER A 112 -0.79 4.51 11.64
CA SER A 112 -1.60 5.71 11.82
C SER A 112 -1.78 6.52 10.53
N LYS A 113 -1.22 6.06 9.42
CA LYS A 113 -1.33 6.74 8.13
C LYS A 113 -2.72 6.56 7.52
N ASP A 114 -3.07 7.46 6.59
CA ASP A 114 -4.35 7.39 5.87
C ASP A 114 -4.23 6.57 4.58
N ALA A 115 -3.00 6.38 4.09
CA ALA A 115 -2.72 5.66 2.86
C ALA A 115 -1.29 5.12 2.79
N PHE A 116 -1.06 4.15 1.91
CA PHE A 116 0.27 3.77 1.41
C PHE A 116 0.42 4.24 -0.04
N ASP A 117 1.57 4.83 -0.35
CA ASP A 117 1.91 5.26 -1.70
C ASP A 117 2.78 4.21 -2.39
N THR A 118 2.56 4.02 -3.67
CA THR A 118 3.40 3.23 -4.58
C THR A 118 3.64 4.04 -5.85
N PRO A 119 4.57 3.64 -6.74
CA PRO A 119 4.67 4.27 -8.05
C PRO A 119 3.38 4.20 -8.87
N LEU A 120 2.52 3.18 -8.65
CA LEU A 120 1.23 3.05 -9.34
C LEU A 120 0.12 3.95 -8.75
N GLY A 121 0.39 4.66 -7.67
CA GLY A 121 -0.55 5.56 -7.00
C GLY A 121 -0.82 5.18 -5.56
N ARG A 122 -1.74 5.92 -4.97
CA ARG A 122 -2.11 5.85 -3.55
C ARG A 122 -3.18 4.79 -3.31
N ILE A 123 -3.03 4.03 -2.21
CA ILE A 123 -4.02 3.08 -1.72
C ILE A 123 -4.47 3.53 -0.34
N ALA A 124 -5.76 3.75 -0.15
CA ALA A 124 -6.31 4.16 1.12
C ALA A 124 -6.23 3.05 2.17
N ILE A 125 -5.95 3.42 3.42
CA ILE A 125 -6.10 2.54 4.58
C ILE A 125 -7.55 2.61 5.05
N ASP A 126 -8.10 1.47 5.48
CA ASP A 126 -9.37 1.41 6.18
C ASP A 126 -9.16 1.81 7.64
N THR A 127 -9.19 3.12 7.89
CA THR A 127 -8.93 3.70 9.22
C THR A 127 -9.98 3.32 10.25
N ASP A 128 -11.21 3.06 9.82
CA ASP A 128 -12.28 2.60 10.72
C ASP A 128 -11.97 1.19 11.22
N GLU A 129 -11.47 0.32 10.34
CA GLU A 129 -11.06 -1.03 10.73
C GLU A 129 -9.80 -1.00 11.61
N ILE A 130 -8.82 -0.14 11.31
CA ILE A 130 -7.67 0.06 12.20
C ILE A 130 -8.13 0.48 13.59
N THR A 131 -9.08 1.43 13.69
CA THR A 131 -9.62 1.88 14.98
C THR A 131 -10.24 0.74 15.78
N ARG A 132 -10.98 -0.17 15.12
CA ARG A 132 -11.55 -1.36 15.78
C ARG A 132 -10.47 -2.35 16.25
N LEU A 133 -9.44 -2.55 15.43
CA LEU A 133 -8.36 -3.46 15.77
C LEU A 133 -7.53 -2.95 16.97
N LEU A 134 -7.42 -1.65 17.15
CA LEU A 134 -6.74 -1.03 18.30
C LEU A 134 -7.45 -1.26 19.65
N GLU A 135 -8.70 -1.78 19.65
CA GLU A 135 -9.37 -2.23 20.86
C GLU A 135 -8.78 -3.56 21.40
N LEU A 136 -8.04 -4.29 20.55
CA LEU A 136 -7.37 -5.53 20.93
C LEU A 136 -6.04 -5.23 21.61
N SER A 137 -5.80 -5.81 22.78
CA SER A 137 -4.62 -5.53 23.61
C SER A 137 -3.28 -5.86 22.96
N GLN A 138 -3.25 -6.73 21.93
CA GLN A 138 -2.06 -7.09 21.17
C GLN A 138 -1.80 -6.18 19.95
N VAL A 139 -2.68 -5.23 19.64
CA VAL A 139 -2.55 -4.31 18.50
C VAL A 139 -2.19 -2.92 18.98
N GLU A 140 -1.12 -2.35 18.43
CA GLU A 140 -0.69 -0.98 18.71
C GLU A 140 -0.36 -0.21 17.43
N VAL A 141 -0.37 1.12 17.48
CA VAL A 141 0.14 1.94 16.38
C VAL A 141 1.66 1.91 16.41
N ASN A 142 2.29 1.48 15.30
CA ASN A 142 3.74 1.43 15.19
C ASN A 142 4.24 1.90 13.81
N ASP A 143 4.10 3.18 13.51
CA ASP A 143 4.56 3.76 12.24
C ASP A 143 6.08 3.62 12.04
N ARG A 144 6.85 3.50 13.13
CA ARG A 144 8.29 3.28 13.05
C ARG A 144 8.61 1.92 12.43
N ALA A 145 7.84 0.89 12.74
CA ALA A 145 7.98 -0.43 12.15
C ALA A 145 7.53 -0.41 10.67
N HIS A 146 6.45 0.29 10.35
CA HIS A 146 5.95 0.39 8.99
C HIS A 146 6.87 1.18 8.04
N ALA A 147 7.53 2.24 8.51
CA ALA A 147 8.24 3.17 7.64
C ALA A 147 9.30 2.51 6.73
N PRO A 148 10.23 1.64 7.24
CA PRO A 148 11.25 0.99 6.42
C PRO A 148 10.83 -0.40 5.92
N GLU A 149 9.62 -0.91 6.25
CA GLU A 149 9.24 -2.30 6.03
C GLU A 149 8.75 -2.54 4.60
N HIS A 150 9.21 -3.63 4.01
CA HIS A 150 8.91 -4.03 2.64
C HIS A 150 7.90 -5.17 2.54
N SER A 151 7.73 -5.97 3.60
CA SER A 151 6.93 -7.20 3.58
C SER A 151 5.48 -7.00 3.16
N LEU A 152 4.90 -5.82 3.47
CA LEU A 152 3.56 -5.46 3.03
C LEU A 152 3.59 -4.74 1.67
N GLU A 153 4.61 -3.89 1.47
CA GLU A 153 4.69 -2.98 0.32
C GLU A 153 4.77 -3.70 -1.02
N VAL A 154 5.57 -4.77 -1.10
CA VAL A 154 5.77 -5.53 -2.35
C VAL A 154 4.49 -6.18 -2.90
N HIS A 155 3.48 -6.34 -2.07
CA HIS A 155 2.17 -6.87 -2.46
C HIS A 155 1.28 -5.84 -3.15
N LEU A 156 1.51 -4.56 -2.86
CA LEU A 156 0.60 -3.49 -3.25
C LEU A 156 0.50 -3.29 -4.78
N PRO A 157 1.59 -3.31 -5.55
CA PRO A 157 1.48 -3.17 -7.00
C PRO A 157 0.70 -4.33 -7.66
N PHE A 158 0.82 -5.56 -7.14
CA PHE A 158 -0.01 -6.68 -7.61
C PHE A 158 -1.48 -6.42 -7.35
N LEU A 159 -1.84 -6.00 -6.13
CA LEU A 159 -3.22 -5.69 -5.76
C LEU A 159 -3.79 -4.56 -6.64
N GLN A 160 -3.00 -3.51 -6.90
CA GLN A 160 -3.40 -2.39 -7.77
C GLN A 160 -3.63 -2.81 -9.23
N CYS A 161 -2.97 -3.87 -9.71
CA CYS A 161 -3.17 -4.38 -11.06
C CYS A 161 -4.36 -5.34 -11.17
N VAL A 162 -4.72 -6.05 -10.08
CA VAL A 162 -5.77 -7.07 -10.13
C VAL A 162 -7.11 -6.62 -9.55
N LEU A 163 -7.15 -5.62 -8.66
CA LEU A 163 -8.38 -5.10 -8.05
C LEU A 163 -8.71 -3.69 -8.59
N SER A 164 -9.99 -3.31 -8.52
CA SER A 164 -10.47 -2.00 -9.00
C SER A 164 -10.44 -0.94 -7.89
N ASP A 165 -11.32 -1.07 -6.91
CA ASP A 165 -11.47 -0.11 -5.80
C ASP A 165 -11.41 -0.85 -4.47
N PHE A 166 -10.35 -0.62 -3.70
CA PHE A 166 -10.14 -1.32 -2.43
C PHE A 166 -9.35 -0.48 -1.45
N LYS A 167 -9.55 -0.80 -0.17
CA LYS A 167 -8.75 -0.28 0.94
C LYS A 167 -7.89 -1.40 1.52
N ILE A 168 -6.80 -1.02 2.18
CA ILE A 168 -5.94 -1.97 2.89
C ILE A 168 -6.06 -1.80 4.40
N VAL A 169 -5.83 -2.90 5.12
CA VAL A 169 -5.59 -2.93 6.56
C VAL A 169 -4.20 -3.52 6.75
N PRO A 170 -3.14 -2.68 6.78
CA PRO A 170 -1.76 -3.13 6.86
C PRO A 170 -1.38 -3.44 8.31
N LEU A 171 -0.91 -4.66 8.57
CA LEU A 171 -0.55 -5.16 9.89
C LEU A 171 0.83 -5.84 9.83
N ILE A 172 1.76 -5.40 10.68
CA ILE A 172 3.09 -5.98 10.84
C ILE A 172 3.10 -6.86 12.09
N VAL A 173 3.74 -8.02 12.03
CA VAL A 173 3.86 -8.98 13.13
C VAL A 173 5.31 -9.37 13.40
#